data_08f81169c442610d819d12788f49e24f
#
_entry.id   08f81169c442610d819d12788f49e24f
#
_cell.length_a   1.000
_cell.length_b   1.000
_cell.length_c   1.000
_cell.angle_alpha   90.00
_cell.angle_beta   90.00
_cell.angle_gamma   90.00
#
_symmetry.space_group_name_H-M   'P 1'
#
loop_
_entity.id
_entity.type
_entity.pdbx_description
1 polymer ?
#
loop_
_entity_poly.entity_id
_entity_poly.type
_entity_poly.pdbx_seq_one_letter_code
_entity_poly.pdbx_strand_id
1 'polypeptide(L)'
;RDGKKLTMTYQSFWKNTSHTYDVSPYCLKLFKQRWYMLAKSDAYKEPRIYALDRVLDLKQTKTSFKLPKGFEPKEVFRKLFGVILDNGPVEDVVIRVSEDQVKYYRTLPLHHSQVEGESGDGYTEFRYRLVPTFDFVREMLSKGMYAEVMSPAWLRKEVANELRQTVKMYDDVPYEEE
;
A
#
# COMPACT_ATOMS: atom_id res chain seq x y z
N ARG A 1 5.79 -15.22 -17.47
CA ARG A 1 5.52 -16.66 -17.40
C ARG A 1 6.75 -17.49 -17.82
N ASP A 2 7.53 -16.98 -18.78
CA ASP A 2 8.68 -17.71 -19.34
C ASP A 2 10.01 -17.40 -18.64
N GLY A 3 10.00 -16.67 -17.53
CA GLY A 3 11.20 -16.32 -16.79
C GLY A 3 12.23 -15.54 -17.61
N LYS A 4 11.79 -14.67 -18.52
CA LYS A 4 12.68 -13.81 -19.32
C LYS A 4 12.91 -12.48 -18.62
N LYS A 5 14.16 -12.01 -18.63
CA LYS A 5 14.49 -10.65 -18.22
C LYS A 5 13.94 -9.64 -19.23
N LEU A 6 13.67 -8.45 -18.74
CA LEU A 6 13.26 -7.31 -19.55
C LEU A 6 14.27 -6.19 -19.40
N THR A 7 14.62 -5.53 -20.50
CA THR A 7 15.27 -4.22 -20.46
C THR A 7 14.17 -3.17 -20.39
N MET A 8 14.18 -2.37 -19.32
CA MET A 8 13.15 -1.40 -19.00
C MET A 8 13.73 0.00 -18.82
N THR A 9 13.25 0.97 -19.57
CA THR A 9 13.53 2.39 -19.32
C THR A 9 12.43 2.96 -18.42
N TYR A 10 12.82 3.43 -17.24
CA TYR A 10 11.91 3.85 -16.18
C TYR A 10 12.15 5.29 -15.77
N GLN A 11 11.07 6.10 -15.70
CA GLN A 11 11.12 7.49 -15.29
C GLN A 11 10.95 7.63 -13.78
N SER A 12 11.90 8.30 -13.13
CA SER A 12 11.78 8.71 -11.72
C SER A 12 11.06 10.06 -11.64
N PHE A 13 9.92 10.11 -10.94
CA PHE A 13 9.23 11.38 -10.70
C PHE A 13 9.99 12.32 -9.76
N TRP A 14 10.78 11.76 -8.82
CA TRP A 14 11.55 12.56 -7.86
C TRP A 14 12.68 13.35 -8.51
N LYS A 15 13.35 12.76 -9.51
CA LYS A 15 14.53 13.35 -10.14
C LYS A 15 14.25 13.83 -11.57
N ASN A 16 13.05 13.62 -12.07
CA ASN A 16 12.68 13.85 -13.48
C ASN A 16 13.71 13.25 -14.45
N THR A 17 14.32 12.14 -14.08
CA THR A 17 15.34 11.42 -14.87
C THR A 17 14.83 10.05 -15.24
N SER A 18 15.28 9.55 -16.39
CA SER A 18 15.02 8.17 -16.80
C SER A 18 16.29 7.34 -16.68
N HIS A 19 16.14 6.07 -16.35
CA HIS A 19 17.20 5.09 -16.25
C HIS A 19 16.77 3.79 -16.88
N THR A 20 17.71 3.15 -17.55
CA THR A 20 17.48 1.83 -18.16
C THR A 20 18.05 0.74 -17.24
N TYR A 21 17.23 -0.27 -16.98
CA TYR A 21 17.57 -1.40 -16.11
C TYR A 21 17.26 -2.73 -16.82
N ASP A 22 18.07 -3.74 -16.57
CA ASP A 22 17.67 -5.12 -16.79
C ASP A 22 16.96 -5.62 -15.54
N VAL A 23 15.72 -6.07 -15.70
CA VAL A 23 14.86 -6.49 -14.59
C VAL A 23 14.36 -7.93 -14.80
N SER A 24 14.27 -8.66 -13.70
CA SER A 24 13.61 -9.96 -13.62
C SER A 24 12.20 -9.72 -13.04
N PRO A 25 11.13 -9.74 -13.84
CA PRO A 25 9.77 -9.48 -13.37
C PRO A 25 9.24 -10.66 -12.56
N TYR A 26 8.81 -10.43 -11.33
CA TYR A 26 8.31 -11.46 -10.43
C TYR A 26 6.81 -11.60 -10.49
N CYS A 27 6.08 -10.52 -10.30
CA CYS A 27 4.62 -10.50 -10.42
C CYS A 27 4.08 -9.09 -10.67
N LEU A 28 2.80 -9.02 -11.03
CA LEU A 28 2.04 -7.78 -11.17
C LEU A 28 1.06 -7.66 -10.00
N LYS A 29 0.84 -6.42 -9.55
CA LYS A 29 -0.14 -6.03 -8.53
C LYS A 29 -0.97 -4.86 -9.05
N LEU A 30 -2.28 -5.02 -9.04
CA LEU A 30 -3.21 -3.91 -9.21
C LEU A 30 -3.48 -3.29 -7.83
N PHE A 31 -3.30 -1.98 -7.71
CA PHE A 31 -3.62 -1.23 -6.51
C PHE A 31 -4.10 0.18 -6.88
N LYS A 32 -5.25 0.62 -6.36
CA LYS A 32 -5.87 1.93 -6.64
C LYS A 32 -5.84 2.28 -8.15
N GLN A 33 -6.32 1.34 -8.98
CA GLN A 33 -6.43 1.46 -10.45
C GLN A 33 -5.09 1.57 -11.20
N ARG A 34 -3.95 1.32 -10.56
CA ARG A 34 -2.64 1.30 -11.19
C ARG A 34 -2.00 -0.08 -11.12
N TRP A 35 -1.33 -0.44 -12.20
CA TRP A 35 -0.52 -1.65 -12.24
C TRP A 35 0.89 -1.38 -11.76
N TYR A 36 1.35 -2.26 -10.93
CA TYR A 36 2.70 -2.28 -10.38
C TYR A 36 3.36 -3.61 -10.67
N MET A 37 4.66 -3.58 -10.93
CA MET A 37 5.50 -4.74 -11.12
C MET A 37 6.49 -4.87 -9.98
N LEU A 38 6.44 -6.00 -9.26
CA LEU A 38 7.54 -6.40 -8.39
C LEU A 38 8.61 -7.03 -9.26
N ALA A 39 9.82 -6.49 -9.24
CA ALA A 39 10.92 -6.99 -10.03
C ALA A 39 12.27 -6.80 -9.33
N LYS A 40 13.22 -7.69 -9.63
CA LYS A 40 14.61 -7.57 -9.23
C LYS A 40 15.40 -6.96 -10.39
N SER A 41 15.97 -5.78 -10.17
CA SER A 41 16.91 -5.17 -11.10
C SER A 41 18.35 -5.59 -10.79
N ASP A 42 19.18 -5.69 -11.80
CA ASP A 42 20.62 -5.93 -11.63
C ASP A 42 21.33 -4.72 -10.96
N ALA A 43 20.73 -3.53 -11.03
CA ALA A 43 21.26 -2.31 -10.40
C ALA A 43 21.02 -2.20 -8.87
N TYR A 44 20.14 -3.03 -8.30
CA TYR A 44 19.77 -2.94 -6.88
C TYR A 44 19.88 -4.30 -6.18
N LYS A 45 20.25 -4.27 -4.89
CA LYS A 45 20.41 -5.48 -4.09
C LYS A 45 19.08 -6.19 -3.84
N GLU A 46 18.01 -5.44 -3.58
CA GLU A 46 16.70 -5.98 -3.24
C GLU A 46 15.69 -5.77 -4.39
N PRO A 47 14.65 -6.61 -4.49
CA PRO A 47 13.53 -6.38 -5.38
C PRO A 47 12.87 -5.02 -5.11
N ARG A 48 12.31 -4.41 -6.15
CA ARG A 48 11.61 -3.13 -6.08
C ARG A 48 10.26 -3.20 -6.77
N ILE A 49 9.40 -2.26 -6.43
CA ILE A 49 8.12 -2.07 -7.09
C ILE A 49 8.25 -0.93 -8.10
N TYR A 50 7.81 -1.21 -9.31
CA TYR A 50 7.79 -0.28 -10.44
C TYR A 50 6.35 -0.04 -10.86
N ALA A 51 5.90 1.21 -10.86
CA ALA A 51 4.61 1.59 -11.42
C ALA A 51 4.66 1.55 -12.95
N LEU A 52 3.78 0.80 -13.60
CA LEU A 52 3.88 0.58 -15.05
C LEU A 52 3.61 1.83 -15.90
N ASP A 53 2.87 2.78 -15.36
CA ASP A 53 2.64 4.10 -16.00
C ASP A 53 3.89 4.99 -16.10
N ARG A 54 5.01 4.57 -15.48
CA ARG A 54 6.31 5.24 -15.55
C ARG A 54 7.32 4.52 -16.44
N VAL A 55 6.91 3.44 -17.08
CA VAL A 55 7.75 2.70 -18.02
C VAL A 55 7.67 3.38 -19.38
N LEU A 56 8.79 3.89 -19.86
CA LEU A 56 8.89 4.59 -21.16
C LEU A 56 9.17 3.62 -22.33
N ASP A 57 9.95 2.58 -22.07
CA ASP A 57 10.28 1.55 -23.05
C ASP A 57 10.46 0.20 -22.33
N LEU A 58 10.05 -0.88 -22.99
CA LEU A 58 10.13 -2.23 -22.44
C LEU A 58 10.43 -3.22 -23.55
N LYS A 59 11.57 -3.93 -23.42
CA LYS A 59 11.99 -4.95 -24.38
C LYS A 59 12.28 -6.26 -23.70
N GLN A 60 11.80 -7.34 -24.26
CA GLN A 60 12.15 -8.67 -23.79
C GLN A 60 13.57 -9.04 -24.23
N THR A 61 14.36 -9.55 -23.28
CA THR A 61 15.70 -10.04 -23.56
C THR A 61 15.69 -11.54 -23.89
N LYS A 62 16.83 -12.05 -24.39
CA LYS A 62 17.03 -13.50 -24.55
C LYS A 62 17.38 -14.19 -23.23
N THR A 63 17.81 -13.42 -22.22
CA THR A 63 18.26 -13.93 -20.92
C THR A 63 17.08 -14.42 -20.09
N SER A 64 17.21 -15.62 -19.55
CA SER A 64 16.23 -16.19 -18.62
C SER A 64 16.65 -15.94 -17.18
N PHE A 65 15.66 -15.94 -16.26
CA PHE A 65 15.89 -15.91 -14.83
C PHE A 65 15.03 -16.96 -14.12
N LYS A 66 15.40 -17.27 -12.89
CA LYS A 66 14.58 -18.08 -11.98
C LYS A 66 14.30 -17.27 -10.72
N LEU A 67 13.10 -17.43 -10.16
CA LEU A 67 12.82 -16.89 -8.85
C LEU A 67 13.75 -17.49 -7.79
N PRO A 68 14.16 -16.73 -6.78
CA PRO A 68 14.92 -17.28 -5.65
C PRO A 68 14.17 -18.47 -5.03
N LYS A 69 14.91 -19.48 -4.59
CA LYS A 69 14.32 -20.67 -3.96
C LYS A 69 13.49 -20.25 -2.74
N GLY A 70 12.23 -20.69 -2.69
CA GLY A 70 11.30 -20.37 -1.61
C GLY A 70 10.74 -18.96 -1.63
N PHE A 71 11.02 -18.16 -2.67
CA PHE A 71 10.45 -16.83 -2.82
C PHE A 71 9.09 -16.90 -3.51
N GLU A 72 8.06 -16.50 -2.78
CA GLU A 72 6.67 -16.45 -3.27
C GLU A 72 6.22 -15.00 -3.41
N PRO A 73 6.21 -14.43 -4.64
CA PRO A 73 5.86 -13.02 -4.85
C PRO A 73 4.50 -12.62 -4.28
N LYS A 74 3.53 -13.54 -4.29
CA LYS A 74 2.20 -13.31 -3.74
C LYS A 74 2.23 -13.08 -2.24
N GLU A 75 3.10 -13.78 -1.52
CA GLU A 75 3.23 -13.65 -0.06
C GLU A 75 3.83 -12.30 0.35
N VAL A 76 4.64 -11.67 -0.51
CA VAL A 76 5.13 -10.31 -0.27
C VAL A 76 3.96 -9.34 -0.12
N PHE A 77 3.01 -9.38 -1.07
CA PHE A 77 1.84 -8.49 -1.05
C PHE A 77 0.75 -8.93 -0.07
N ARG A 78 0.77 -10.19 0.35
CA ARG A 78 -0.22 -10.70 1.30
C ARG A 78 -0.07 -10.11 2.69
N LYS A 79 1.14 -9.76 3.07
CA LYS A 79 1.42 -9.16 4.39
C LYS A 79 1.29 -7.64 4.38
N LEU A 80 1.37 -7.01 3.21
CA LEU A 80 1.43 -5.56 3.07
C LEU A 80 0.04 -4.99 2.75
N PHE A 81 -0.24 -3.82 3.30
CA PHE A 81 -1.26 -2.96 2.73
C PHE A 81 -0.63 -2.11 1.62
N GLY A 82 -1.19 -2.20 0.39
CA GLY A 82 -0.73 -1.40 -0.74
C GLY A 82 0.45 -1.97 -1.51
N VAL A 83 1.35 -1.08 -1.92
CA VAL A 83 2.48 -1.36 -2.81
C VAL A 83 3.82 -0.82 -2.31
N ILE A 84 3.87 -0.29 -1.10
CA ILE A 84 5.13 0.09 -0.47
C ILE A 84 5.75 -1.16 0.15
N LEU A 85 6.94 -1.55 -0.32
CA LEU A 85 7.70 -2.64 0.29
C LEU A 85 8.19 -2.19 1.66
N ASP A 86 7.79 -2.92 2.67
CA ASP A 86 8.20 -2.72 4.05
C ASP A 86 8.53 -4.07 4.69
N ASN A 87 9.64 -4.12 5.42
CA ASN A 87 10.09 -5.29 6.16
C ASN A 87 9.71 -5.19 7.65
N GLY A 88 8.82 -4.27 8.01
CA GLY A 88 8.29 -4.11 9.35
C GLY A 88 7.53 -5.36 9.82
N PRO A 89 7.24 -5.45 11.11
CA PRO A 89 6.48 -6.54 11.66
C PRO A 89 5.02 -6.53 11.15
N VAL A 90 4.43 -7.71 11.10
CA VAL A 90 2.99 -7.84 10.95
C VAL A 90 2.35 -7.43 12.26
N GLU A 91 1.46 -6.45 12.22
CA GLU A 91 0.75 -5.89 13.37
C GLU A 91 -0.71 -6.35 13.41
N ASP A 92 -1.24 -6.44 14.62
CA ASP A 92 -2.68 -6.58 14.83
C ASP A 92 -3.29 -5.17 14.87
N VAL A 93 -3.88 -4.77 13.75
CA VAL A 93 -4.48 -3.45 13.58
C VAL A 93 -5.98 -3.53 13.86
N VAL A 94 -6.48 -2.59 14.68
CA VAL A 94 -7.92 -2.43 14.96
C VAL A 94 -8.34 -1.04 14.53
N ILE A 95 -9.41 -0.97 13.76
CA ILE A 95 -10.08 0.29 13.43
C ILE A 95 -11.54 0.24 13.87
N ARG A 96 -12.09 1.38 14.25
CA ARG A 96 -13.54 1.62 14.41
C ARG A 96 -14.05 2.31 13.18
N VAL A 97 -15.16 1.84 12.69
CA VAL A 97 -15.82 2.38 11.49
C VAL A 97 -17.24 2.79 11.90
N SER A 98 -17.64 4.01 11.54
CA SER A 98 -18.99 4.51 11.81
C SER A 98 -20.06 3.62 11.17
N GLU A 99 -21.21 3.47 11.83
CA GLU A 99 -22.26 2.51 11.46
C GLU A 99 -22.75 2.67 10.02
N ASP A 100 -22.85 3.89 9.53
CA ASP A 100 -23.23 4.22 8.15
C ASP A 100 -22.24 3.70 7.10
N GLN A 101 -20.98 3.46 7.46
CA GLN A 101 -19.91 2.99 6.59
C GLN A 101 -19.66 1.47 6.66
N VAL A 102 -20.16 0.79 7.68
CA VAL A 102 -19.89 -0.63 7.96
C VAL A 102 -20.21 -1.53 6.74
N LYS A 103 -21.31 -1.26 6.04
CA LYS A 103 -21.74 -2.03 4.88
C LYS A 103 -20.70 -2.03 3.75
N TYR A 104 -19.99 -0.91 3.56
CA TYR A 104 -18.92 -0.80 2.56
C TYR A 104 -17.72 -1.66 2.92
N TYR A 105 -17.34 -1.70 4.20
CA TYR A 105 -16.24 -2.55 4.67
C TYR A 105 -16.56 -4.04 4.57
N ARG A 106 -17.82 -4.43 4.78
CA ARG A 106 -18.28 -5.81 4.61
C ARG A 106 -18.25 -6.25 3.13
N THR A 107 -18.65 -5.37 2.23
CA THR A 107 -18.74 -5.70 0.78
C THR A 107 -17.41 -5.56 0.06
N LEU A 108 -16.54 -4.67 0.52
CA LEU A 108 -15.21 -4.44 -0.05
C LEU A 108 -14.15 -4.36 1.07
N PRO A 109 -13.70 -5.51 1.57
CA PRO A 109 -12.68 -5.55 2.61
C PRO A 109 -11.39 -4.81 2.20
N LEU A 110 -10.82 -4.02 3.11
CA LEU A 110 -9.56 -3.29 2.86
C LEU A 110 -8.37 -4.23 2.65
N HIS A 111 -8.39 -5.37 3.33
CA HIS A 111 -7.35 -6.38 3.25
C HIS A 111 -7.96 -7.77 3.47
N HIS A 112 -7.36 -8.80 2.87
CA HIS A 112 -7.86 -10.19 2.97
C HIS A 112 -7.92 -10.73 4.42
N SER A 113 -7.16 -10.14 5.36
CA SER A 113 -7.16 -10.53 6.77
C SER A 113 -8.23 -9.82 7.59
N GLN A 114 -9.12 -9.06 6.93
CA GLN A 114 -10.19 -8.36 7.65
C GLN A 114 -11.11 -9.32 8.38
N VAL A 115 -11.30 -9.06 9.67
CA VAL A 115 -12.27 -9.75 10.52
C VAL A 115 -13.11 -8.68 11.21
N GLU A 116 -14.42 -8.83 11.15
CA GLU A 116 -15.35 -7.99 11.90
C GLU A 116 -15.26 -8.33 13.39
N GLY A 117 -15.17 -7.30 14.22
CA GLY A 117 -15.04 -7.40 15.67
C GLY A 117 -16.32 -6.99 16.38
N GLU A 118 -16.16 -6.30 17.50
CA GLU A 118 -17.27 -5.85 18.33
C GLU A 118 -17.96 -4.63 17.72
N SER A 119 -19.28 -4.54 17.92
CA SER A 119 -20.05 -3.34 17.61
C SER A 119 -20.38 -2.62 18.91
N GLY A 120 -20.28 -1.30 18.88
CA GLY A 120 -20.65 -0.39 19.97
C GLY A 120 -21.72 0.60 19.53
N ASP A 121 -21.90 1.64 20.34
CA ASP A 121 -22.82 2.73 20.01
C ASP A 121 -22.26 3.57 18.86
N GLY A 122 -22.89 3.42 17.68
CA GLY A 122 -22.52 4.15 16.46
C GLY A 122 -21.29 3.64 15.71
N TYR A 123 -20.68 2.50 16.07
CA TYR A 123 -19.53 1.95 15.39
C TYR A 123 -19.46 0.42 15.35
N THR A 124 -18.66 -0.11 14.43
CA THR A 124 -18.21 -1.52 14.40
C THR A 124 -16.70 -1.57 14.28
N GLU A 125 -16.05 -2.46 15.04
CA GLU A 125 -14.61 -2.70 14.92
C GLU A 125 -14.31 -3.65 13.77
N PHE A 126 -13.20 -3.36 13.05
CA PHE A 126 -12.60 -4.27 12.10
C PHE A 126 -11.14 -4.51 12.48
N ARG A 127 -10.74 -5.77 12.45
CA ARG A 127 -9.41 -6.22 12.82
C ARG A 127 -8.66 -6.73 11.60
N TYR A 128 -7.39 -6.38 11.53
CA TYR A 128 -6.50 -6.76 10.44
C TYR A 128 -5.19 -7.30 10.98
N ARG A 129 -4.57 -8.19 10.22
CA ARG A 129 -3.24 -8.68 10.49
C ARG A 129 -2.37 -8.40 9.27
N LEU A 130 -1.61 -7.30 9.30
CA LEU A 130 -0.86 -6.79 8.17
C LEU A 130 0.33 -5.91 8.62
N VAL A 131 1.23 -5.61 7.68
CA VAL A 131 2.23 -4.55 7.88
C VAL A 131 1.58 -3.22 7.49
N PRO A 132 1.29 -2.32 8.43
CA PRO A 132 0.61 -1.06 8.15
C PRO A 132 1.61 -0.04 7.57
N THR A 133 1.82 -0.15 6.26
CA THR A 133 2.68 0.75 5.50
C THR A 133 2.10 2.15 5.42
N PHE A 134 2.86 3.10 4.86
CA PHE A 134 2.35 4.45 4.62
C PHE A 134 1.10 4.48 3.72
N ASP A 135 0.93 3.48 2.83
CA ASP A 135 -0.31 3.34 2.06
C ASP A 135 -1.53 3.11 2.98
N PHE A 136 -1.36 2.40 4.12
CA PHE A 136 -2.42 2.22 5.10
C PHE A 136 -2.74 3.52 5.85
N VAL A 137 -1.72 4.28 6.25
CA VAL A 137 -1.91 5.61 6.85
C VAL A 137 -2.74 6.50 5.90
N ARG A 138 -2.35 6.55 4.63
CA ARG A 138 -3.10 7.30 3.60
C ARG A 138 -4.53 6.81 3.42
N GLU A 139 -4.74 5.51 3.51
CA GLU A 139 -6.09 4.94 3.46
C GLU A 139 -6.93 5.45 4.61
N MET A 140 -6.39 5.45 5.84
CA MET A 140 -7.11 5.97 7.02
C MET A 140 -7.40 7.47 6.89
N LEU A 141 -6.43 8.27 6.45
CA LEU A 141 -6.65 9.69 6.20
C LEU A 141 -7.78 9.96 5.20
N SER A 142 -7.91 9.10 4.17
CA SER A 142 -8.97 9.22 3.16
C SER A 142 -10.37 8.92 3.68
N LYS A 143 -10.48 8.26 4.85
CA LYS A 143 -11.77 7.94 5.48
C LYS A 143 -12.32 9.10 6.31
N GLY A 144 -11.48 10.11 6.62
CA GLY A 144 -11.88 11.25 7.43
C GLY A 144 -12.42 10.82 8.80
N MET A 145 -13.56 11.37 9.19
CA MET A 145 -14.21 11.10 10.47
C MET A 145 -14.89 9.72 10.57
N TYR A 146 -14.97 8.97 9.48
CA TYR A 146 -15.71 7.72 9.42
C TYR A 146 -14.92 6.49 9.83
N ALA A 147 -13.60 6.61 10.04
CA ALA A 147 -12.77 5.52 10.53
C ALA A 147 -11.67 6.01 11.47
N GLU A 148 -11.51 5.33 12.59
CA GLU A 148 -10.56 5.64 13.63
C GLU A 148 -9.62 4.45 13.89
N VAL A 149 -8.30 4.69 13.91
CA VAL A 149 -7.32 3.68 14.28
C VAL A 149 -7.30 3.55 15.81
N MET A 150 -7.56 2.35 16.33
CA MET A 150 -7.54 2.04 17.76
C MET A 150 -6.20 1.44 18.18
N SER A 151 -5.64 0.55 17.38
CA SER A 151 -4.34 -0.09 17.60
C SER A 151 -3.60 -0.38 16.30
N PRO A 152 -2.27 -0.52 16.34
CA PRO A 152 -1.37 -0.29 17.48
C PRO A 152 -1.22 1.22 17.79
N ALA A 153 -0.79 1.53 19.01
CA ALA A 153 -0.71 2.91 19.50
C ALA A 153 0.17 3.83 18.64
N TRP A 154 1.26 3.30 18.08
CA TRP A 154 2.13 4.08 17.21
C TRP A 154 1.42 4.48 15.91
N LEU A 155 0.64 3.57 15.29
CA LEU A 155 -0.11 3.85 14.06
C LEU A 155 -1.22 4.88 14.31
N ARG A 156 -1.94 4.74 15.46
CA ARG A 156 -2.92 5.72 15.90
C ARG A 156 -2.30 7.11 16.02
N LYS A 157 -1.12 7.19 16.64
CA LYS A 157 -0.37 8.44 16.81
C LYS A 157 0.06 9.03 15.46
N GLU A 158 0.52 8.19 14.54
CA GLU A 158 0.92 8.60 13.19
C GLU A 158 -0.24 9.25 12.44
N VAL A 159 -1.37 8.54 12.35
CA VAL A 159 -2.59 9.07 11.68
C VAL A 159 -3.05 10.37 12.35
N ALA A 160 -3.08 10.43 13.69
CA ALA A 160 -3.46 11.64 14.41
C ALA A 160 -2.52 12.82 14.13
N ASN A 161 -1.22 12.59 13.98
CA ASN A 161 -0.25 13.64 13.65
C ASN A 161 -0.48 14.17 12.23
N GLU A 162 -0.69 13.28 11.24
CA GLU A 162 -0.99 13.67 9.87
C GLU A 162 -2.27 14.51 9.79
N LEU A 163 -3.34 14.09 10.50
CA LEU A 163 -4.59 14.85 10.57
C LEU A 163 -4.38 16.25 11.17
N ARG A 164 -3.60 16.36 12.26
CA ARG A 164 -3.30 17.67 12.85
C ARG A 164 -2.50 18.58 11.91
N GLN A 165 -1.58 18.02 11.12
CA GLN A 165 -0.88 18.80 10.10
C GLN A 165 -1.83 19.22 8.98
N THR A 166 -2.76 18.34 8.60
CA THR A 166 -3.77 18.66 7.58
C THR A 166 -4.68 19.79 8.05
N VAL A 167 -5.15 19.76 9.29
CA VAL A 167 -6.00 20.84 9.85
C VAL A 167 -5.30 22.19 9.79
N LYS A 168 -4.00 22.26 10.09
CA LYS A 168 -3.23 23.51 10.00
C LYS A 168 -3.21 24.14 8.59
N MET A 169 -3.43 23.36 7.55
CA MET A 169 -3.53 23.89 6.18
C MET A 169 -4.82 24.65 5.93
N TYR A 170 -5.78 24.57 6.86
CA TYR A 170 -7.10 25.20 6.79
C TYR A 170 -7.33 26.15 7.98
N ASP A 171 -6.28 26.58 8.69
CA ASP A 171 -6.38 27.48 9.85
C ASP A 171 -7.01 28.86 9.51
N ASP A 172 -7.00 29.23 8.22
CA ASP A 172 -7.64 30.45 7.70
C ASP A 172 -9.14 30.29 7.44
N VAL A 173 -9.66 29.07 7.50
CA VAL A 173 -11.08 28.78 7.27
C VAL A 173 -11.81 28.76 8.62
N PRO A 174 -12.81 29.65 8.86
CA PRO A 174 -13.59 29.63 10.10
C PRO A 174 -14.28 28.27 10.28
N TYR A 175 -14.21 27.73 11.50
CA TYR A 175 -15.02 26.58 11.88
C TYR A 175 -16.44 27.06 12.19
N GLU A 176 -17.41 26.57 11.43
CA GLU A 176 -18.84 26.80 11.71
C GLU A 176 -19.34 25.61 12.52
N GLU A 177 -19.72 25.87 13.79
CA GLU A 177 -20.45 24.89 14.60
C GLU A 177 -21.92 24.87 14.11
N GLU A 178 -22.41 23.70 13.67
CA GLU A 178 -23.85 23.48 13.39
C GLU A 178 -24.65 23.27 14.66
#